data_f6970c0ec1f6ce72190abb0550412a82
#
_entry.id   f6970c0ec1f6ce72190abb0550412a82
#
_cell.length_a   1.000
_cell.length_b   1.000
_cell.length_c   1.000
_cell.angle_alpha   90.00
_cell.angle_beta   90.00
_cell.angle_gamma   90.00
#
_symmetry.space_group_name_H-M   'P 1'
#
loop_
_entity.id
_entity.type
_entity.pdbx_description
1 polymer ?
#
loop_
_entity_poly.entity_id
_entity_poly.type
_entity_poly.pdbx_seq_one_letter_code
_entity_poly.pdbx_strand_id
1 'polypeptide(L)'
;MRTRLFATALCLVGAMSAAAPASAQQYGARRATENRATGEVYHVEGSFTLWDPTPDIVIASEGLGQLGDNIDFVNTLGIEKSKFRQLKIVLRPATKHKFRFEYTPISYTAQATVPVTFVFNGQRFNIGVPVTTDVKWNAYRFGYEWDFLYKSRGFAGVVAEAKYTDITATLSSPAVGAEQFTEARAPIPAIGFIGRGYVVPNISITGEFTFFKLPDQALDSDKYAGNYYDFDLYGTVNFTNYVGAQVGYRSVDVFYKVKRDSGTLNLAGLYFGGVVRF
;
A
#
# COMPACT_ATOMS: atom_id res chain seq x y z
N MET A 1 36.93 -8.13 9.71
CA MET A 1 37.12 -8.06 8.27
C MET A 1 35.81 -8.46 7.61
N ARG A 2 34.88 -7.52 7.38
CA ARG A 2 33.64 -7.70 6.54
C ARG A 2 32.76 -6.47 6.69
N THR A 3 33.18 -5.40 6.06
CA THR A 3 32.38 -4.18 5.87
C THR A 3 32.80 -3.62 4.53
N ARG A 4 32.02 -3.90 3.47
CA ARG A 4 32.00 -3.19 2.20
C ARG A 4 31.10 -3.95 1.21
N LEU A 5 29.79 -3.65 1.19
CA LEU A 5 28.88 -3.98 0.07
C LEU A 5 27.51 -3.29 0.23
N PHE A 6 27.52 -1.97 0.52
CA PHE A 6 26.30 -1.13 0.45
C PHE A 6 26.66 0.29 0.00
N ALA A 7 27.31 0.43 -1.16
CA ALA A 7 27.65 1.74 -1.67
C ALA A 7 27.71 1.75 -3.21
N THR A 8 26.66 1.29 -3.91
CA THR A 8 26.60 1.45 -5.39
C THR A 8 25.17 1.55 -5.94
N ALA A 9 24.24 2.16 -5.23
CA ALA A 9 22.89 2.40 -5.73
C ALA A 9 22.43 3.87 -5.57
N LEU A 10 23.34 4.84 -5.50
CA LEU A 10 22.97 6.25 -5.28
C LEU A 10 23.75 7.19 -6.19
N CYS A 11 23.85 6.92 -7.50
CA CYS A 11 24.43 7.84 -8.48
C CYS A 11 23.74 7.76 -9.83
N LEU A 12 22.42 7.95 -9.88
CA LEU A 12 21.68 8.11 -11.15
C LEU A 12 20.52 9.12 -11.04
N VAL A 13 20.74 10.20 -10.27
CA VAL A 13 19.85 11.37 -10.25
C VAL A 13 20.73 12.62 -10.38
N GLY A 14 21.20 12.86 -11.58
CA GLY A 14 22.04 14.05 -11.79
C GLY A 14 22.31 14.34 -13.26
N ALA A 15 21.26 14.45 -14.10
CA ALA A 15 21.32 15.14 -15.38
C ALA A 15 19.90 15.43 -15.89
N MET A 16 19.16 16.31 -15.23
CA MET A 16 18.07 17.02 -15.89
C MET A 16 18.55 18.43 -16.18
N SER A 17 19.14 18.58 -17.35
CA SER A 17 19.43 19.86 -17.97
C SER A 17 18.15 20.67 -18.13
N ALA A 18 18.19 21.93 -17.67
CA ALA A 18 17.15 22.92 -17.84
C ALA A 18 16.81 23.09 -19.34
N ALA A 19 15.69 22.54 -19.76
CA ALA A 19 15.11 22.86 -21.05
C ALA A 19 14.32 24.18 -20.89
N ALA A 20 14.75 25.21 -21.61
CA ALA A 20 14.06 26.48 -21.70
C ALA A 20 12.59 26.27 -22.15
N PRO A 21 11.63 27.04 -21.64
CA PRO A 21 10.24 26.91 -22.04
C PRO A 21 10.07 27.35 -23.51
N ALA A 22 9.80 26.40 -24.38
CA ALA A 22 9.48 26.67 -25.76
C ALA A 22 8.10 27.37 -25.79
N SER A 23 8.07 28.61 -26.25
CA SER A 23 6.87 29.45 -26.40
C SER A 23 5.79 28.88 -27.34
N ALA A 24 6.05 27.75 -28.00
CA ALA A 24 5.10 27.02 -28.83
C ALA A 24 3.99 26.28 -28.07
N GLN A 25 4.13 26.08 -26.74
CA GLN A 25 3.12 25.38 -25.94
C GLN A 25 1.89 26.23 -25.57
N GLN A 26 1.97 27.54 -25.68
CA GLN A 26 0.87 28.42 -25.28
C GLN A 26 -0.33 28.43 -26.24
N TYR A 27 -0.13 28.15 -27.51
CA TYR A 27 -1.21 28.15 -28.51
C TYR A 27 -2.05 26.86 -28.54
N GLY A 28 -1.46 25.73 -28.14
CA GLY A 28 -2.15 24.44 -28.01
C GLY A 28 -2.89 24.28 -26.68
N ALA A 29 -2.41 24.93 -25.62
CA ALA A 29 -2.97 24.79 -24.27
C ALA A 29 -4.38 25.41 -24.14
N ARG A 30 -4.69 26.52 -24.84
CA ARG A 30 -5.99 27.16 -24.76
C ARG A 30 -7.13 26.37 -25.42
N ARG A 31 -6.88 25.62 -26.50
CA ARG A 31 -7.90 24.76 -27.13
C ARG A 31 -8.13 23.44 -26.40
N ALA A 32 -7.14 22.95 -25.67
CA ALA A 32 -7.25 21.70 -24.93
C ALA A 32 -7.98 21.86 -23.58
N THR A 33 -8.07 23.07 -23.03
CA THR A 33 -8.76 23.35 -21.76
C THR A 33 -10.28 23.41 -21.88
N GLU A 34 -10.81 23.73 -23.04
CA GLU A 34 -12.27 23.91 -23.26
C GLU A 34 -13.07 22.58 -23.24
N ASN A 35 -12.44 21.41 -23.38
CA ASN A 35 -13.11 20.12 -23.44
C ASN A 35 -12.64 19.10 -22.40
N ARG A 36 -11.89 19.49 -21.39
CA ARG A 36 -11.45 18.58 -20.33
C ARG A 36 -12.54 18.37 -19.30
N ALA A 37 -12.61 17.16 -18.78
CA ALA A 37 -13.51 16.81 -17.71
C ALA A 37 -13.18 17.59 -16.42
N THR A 38 -14.20 17.87 -15.61
CA THR A 38 -14.08 18.60 -14.35
C THR A 38 -13.12 17.87 -13.39
N GLY A 39 -12.16 18.62 -12.84
CA GLY A 39 -11.17 18.06 -11.92
C GLY A 39 -10.00 17.33 -12.59
N GLU A 40 -9.88 17.36 -13.95
CA GLU A 40 -8.76 16.72 -14.63
C GLU A 40 -7.56 17.67 -14.85
N VAL A 41 -7.73 18.95 -14.59
CA VAL A 41 -6.65 19.94 -14.70
C VAL A 41 -6.17 20.31 -13.29
N TYR A 42 -5.01 19.78 -12.91
CA TYR A 42 -4.38 20.05 -11.62
C TYR A 42 -2.86 19.85 -11.70
N HIS A 43 -2.12 20.47 -10.79
CA HIS A 43 -0.71 20.24 -10.56
C HIS A 43 -0.48 19.42 -9.27
N VAL A 44 -1.36 19.62 -8.29
CA VAL A 44 -1.34 18.90 -7.03
C VAL A 44 -2.74 18.35 -6.74
N GLU A 45 -2.85 17.08 -6.46
CA GLU A 45 -4.07 16.43 -5.96
C GLU A 45 -3.77 15.83 -4.59
N GLY A 46 -4.60 16.14 -3.60
CA GLY A 46 -4.58 15.52 -2.28
C GLY A 46 -5.89 14.82 -2.03
N SER A 47 -5.86 13.58 -1.54
CA SER A 47 -7.06 12.89 -1.07
C SER A 47 -6.88 12.36 0.34
N PHE A 48 -7.97 12.42 1.10
CA PHE A 48 -8.09 11.83 2.42
C PHE A 48 -9.30 10.92 2.43
N THR A 49 -9.09 9.64 2.77
CA THR A 49 -10.14 8.62 2.77
C THR A 49 -10.14 7.83 4.06
N LEU A 50 -11.30 7.27 4.39
CA LEU A 50 -11.51 6.32 5.46
C LEU A 50 -11.75 4.95 4.84
N TRP A 51 -10.83 4.03 5.04
CA TRP A 51 -10.87 2.67 4.53
C TRP A 51 -11.33 1.71 5.63
N ASP A 52 -12.28 0.83 5.31
CA ASP A 52 -12.93 -0.11 6.23
C ASP A 52 -12.70 -1.56 5.75
N PRO A 53 -11.44 -2.07 5.82
CA PRO A 53 -11.14 -3.40 5.34
C PRO A 53 -11.56 -4.48 6.32
N THR A 54 -11.93 -5.64 5.78
CA THR A 54 -12.02 -6.89 6.52
C THR A 54 -10.64 -7.52 6.53
N PRO A 55 -10.05 -7.78 7.71
CA PRO A 55 -8.75 -8.43 7.81
C PRO A 55 -8.85 -9.95 7.64
N ASP A 56 -7.83 -10.52 7.00
CA ASP A 56 -7.48 -11.93 7.04
C ASP A 56 -5.95 -12.00 7.21
N ILE A 57 -5.51 -12.37 8.41
CA ILE A 57 -4.11 -12.24 8.82
C ILE A 57 -3.66 -13.57 9.45
N VAL A 58 -2.71 -14.22 8.80
CA VAL A 58 -2.07 -15.44 9.29
C VAL A 58 -0.57 -15.23 9.37
N ILE A 59 0.02 -15.42 10.53
CA ILE A 59 1.45 -15.24 10.76
C ILE A 59 2.03 -16.46 11.46
N ALA A 60 3.20 -16.91 10.98
CA ALA A 60 4.07 -17.85 11.66
C ALA A 60 5.44 -17.21 11.91
N SER A 61 5.92 -17.28 13.12
CA SER A 61 7.22 -16.71 13.49
C SER A 61 8.04 -17.70 14.29
N GLU A 62 9.30 -17.96 13.84
CA GLU A 62 10.26 -18.80 14.53
C GLU A 62 11.01 -17.97 15.58
N GLY A 63 11.22 -18.56 16.76
CA GLY A 63 12.10 -17.98 17.76
C GLY A 63 12.77 -19.06 18.61
N LEU A 64 13.93 -18.78 19.16
CA LEU A 64 14.70 -19.68 20.03
C LEU A 64 14.96 -21.08 19.42
N GLY A 65 14.98 -21.17 18.06
CA GLY A 65 15.16 -22.43 17.34
C GLY A 65 13.91 -23.31 17.26
N GLN A 66 12.75 -22.83 17.71
CA GLN A 66 11.46 -23.52 17.58
C GLN A 66 10.66 -22.93 16.41
N LEU A 67 10.08 -23.83 15.59
CA LEU A 67 9.13 -23.45 14.56
C LEU A 67 7.87 -22.88 15.20
N GLY A 68 7.42 -21.72 14.74
CA GLY A 68 6.14 -21.15 15.11
C GLY A 68 5.00 -21.84 14.36
N ASP A 69 3.83 -21.87 15.00
CA ASP A 69 2.60 -22.30 14.36
C ASP A 69 2.04 -21.20 13.42
N ASN A 70 1.28 -21.60 12.42
CA ASN A 70 0.47 -20.67 11.63
C ASN A 70 -0.70 -20.17 12.48
N ILE A 71 -0.66 -18.95 12.92
CA ILE A 71 -1.67 -18.37 13.80
C ILE A 71 -2.59 -17.47 12.99
N ASP A 72 -3.86 -17.80 12.99
CA ASP A 72 -4.93 -16.96 12.47
C ASP A 72 -5.25 -15.87 13.49
N PHE A 73 -4.87 -14.64 13.18
CA PHE A 73 -5.03 -13.51 14.08
C PHE A 73 -6.49 -13.06 14.22
N VAL A 74 -7.34 -13.37 13.25
CA VAL A 74 -8.77 -13.07 13.29
C VAL A 74 -9.50 -14.11 14.15
N ASN A 75 -9.41 -15.39 13.78
CA ASN A 75 -10.21 -16.44 14.42
C ASN A 75 -9.63 -16.91 15.75
N THR A 76 -8.30 -16.88 15.92
CA THR A 76 -7.63 -17.35 17.15
C THR A 76 -7.40 -16.22 18.15
N LEU A 77 -7.08 -15.02 17.68
CA LEU A 77 -6.71 -13.89 18.54
C LEU A 77 -7.74 -12.78 18.57
N GLY A 78 -8.86 -12.92 17.84
CA GLY A 78 -10.01 -12.03 17.94
C GLY A 78 -9.80 -10.66 17.32
N ILE A 79 -8.92 -10.51 16.32
CA ILE A 79 -8.79 -9.25 15.57
C ILE A 79 -10.09 -8.98 14.82
N GLU A 80 -10.69 -7.82 15.09
CA GLU A 80 -11.90 -7.36 14.46
C GLU A 80 -11.61 -6.32 13.37
N LYS A 81 -12.61 -6.09 12.52
CA LYS A 81 -12.61 -5.07 11.49
C LYS A 81 -12.40 -3.68 12.07
N SER A 82 -11.56 -2.87 11.45
CA SER A 82 -11.23 -1.52 11.90
C SER A 82 -11.09 -0.56 10.71
N LYS A 83 -11.35 0.73 10.95
CA LYS A 83 -11.27 1.78 9.94
C LYS A 83 -9.94 2.51 9.99
N PHE A 84 -9.32 2.70 8.83
CA PHE A 84 -8.04 3.36 8.70
C PHE A 84 -8.13 4.63 7.87
N ARG A 85 -7.28 5.60 8.22
CA ARG A 85 -7.13 6.83 7.47
C ARG A 85 -6.09 6.61 6.38
N GLN A 86 -6.41 7.03 5.16
CA GLN A 86 -5.46 7.01 4.04
C GLN A 86 -5.23 8.44 3.56
N LEU A 87 -3.98 8.80 3.37
CA LEU A 87 -3.57 10.06 2.78
C LEU A 87 -2.86 9.76 1.45
N LYS A 88 -3.31 10.38 0.36
CA LYS A 88 -2.67 10.27 -0.95
C LYS A 88 -2.39 11.65 -1.51
N ILE A 89 -1.20 11.86 -2.02
CA ILE A 89 -0.78 13.09 -2.69
C ILE A 89 -0.26 12.73 -4.08
N VAL A 90 -0.69 13.46 -5.09
CA VAL A 90 -0.23 13.33 -6.47
C VAL A 90 0.30 14.68 -6.93
N LEU A 91 1.56 14.70 -7.34
CA LEU A 91 2.21 15.86 -7.97
C LEU A 91 2.27 15.60 -9.47
N ARG A 92 1.77 16.54 -10.25
CA ARG A 92 1.69 16.44 -11.71
C ARG A 92 2.48 17.58 -12.38
N PRO A 93 3.80 17.43 -12.52
CA PRO A 93 4.65 18.47 -13.13
C PRO A 93 4.40 18.62 -14.65
N ALA A 94 3.91 17.57 -15.29
CA ALA A 94 3.54 17.58 -16.70
C ALA A 94 2.30 16.71 -16.96
N THR A 95 1.61 16.93 -18.07
CA THR A 95 0.32 16.32 -18.39
C THR A 95 0.32 14.78 -18.28
N LYS A 96 1.45 14.13 -18.60
CA LYS A 96 1.58 12.66 -18.64
C LYS A 96 2.45 12.08 -17.54
N HIS A 97 2.96 12.92 -16.64
CA HIS A 97 3.93 12.52 -15.63
C HIS A 97 3.43 12.90 -14.25
N LYS A 98 3.34 11.95 -13.35
CA LYS A 98 2.86 12.16 -11.99
C LYS A 98 3.78 11.44 -11.00
N PHE A 99 4.04 12.09 -9.87
CA PHE A 99 4.66 11.50 -8.70
C PHE A 99 3.58 11.29 -7.65
N ARG A 100 3.58 10.14 -7.01
CA ARG A 100 2.54 9.72 -6.09
C ARG A 100 3.15 9.38 -4.74
N PHE A 101 2.51 9.82 -3.70
CA PHE A 101 2.81 9.45 -2.33
C PHE A 101 1.51 9.01 -1.65
N GLU A 102 1.56 7.91 -0.91
CA GLU A 102 0.44 7.44 -0.11
C GLU A 102 0.95 6.94 1.24
N TYR A 103 0.18 7.21 2.28
CA TYR A 103 0.43 6.72 3.63
C TYR A 103 -0.85 6.18 4.23
N THR A 104 -0.79 4.94 4.73
CA THR A 104 -1.89 4.25 5.40
C THR A 104 -1.37 3.63 6.70
N PRO A 105 -1.62 4.25 7.86
CA PRO A 105 -1.38 3.63 9.15
C PRO A 105 -2.48 2.62 9.46
N ILE A 106 -2.12 1.36 9.64
CA ILE A 106 -3.01 0.26 9.98
C ILE A 106 -2.66 -0.21 11.38
N SER A 107 -3.64 -0.32 12.27
CA SER A 107 -3.41 -0.79 13.63
C SER A 107 -4.61 -1.58 14.12
N TYR A 108 -4.35 -2.81 14.54
CA TYR A 108 -5.31 -3.68 15.18
C TYR A 108 -4.87 -3.96 16.60
N THR A 109 -5.81 -3.93 17.55
CA THR A 109 -5.60 -4.36 18.92
C THR A 109 -6.77 -5.27 19.30
N ALA A 110 -6.46 -6.44 19.84
CA ALA A 110 -7.45 -7.42 20.28
C ALA A 110 -7.05 -8.04 21.61
N GLN A 111 -8.04 -8.52 22.34
CA GLN A 111 -7.86 -9.33 23.56
C GLN A 111 -8.69 -10.59 23.41
N ALA A 112 -8.05 -11.74 23.55
CA ALA A 112 -8.72 -13.02 23.44
C ALA A 112 -8.16 -14.00 24.47
N THR A 113 -8.99 -14.98 24.84
CA THR A 113 -8.51 -16.18 25.54
C THR A 113 -8.12 -17.20 24.50
N VAL A 114 -6.89 -17.68 24.55
CA VAL A 114 -6.32 -18.64 23.60
C VAL A 114 -7.20 -19.89 23.48
N PRO A 115 -7.80 -20.19 22.33
CA PRO A 115 -8.67 -21.36 22.17
C PRO A 115 -7.90 -22.66 21.92
N VAL A 116 -6.65 -22.56 21.44
CA VAL A 116 -5.75 -23.69 21.17
C VAL A 116 -4.32 -23.31 21.56
N THR A 117 -3.55 -24.26 22.08
CA THR A 117 -2.13 -24.02 22.37
C THR A 117 -1.34 -23.80 21.08
N PHE A 118 -0.51 -22.76 21.02
CA PHE A 118 0.36 -22.46 19.88
C PHE A 118 1.72 -21.90 20.32
N VAL A 119 2.68 -21.89 19.38
CA VAL A 119 4.02 -21.31 19.56
C VAL A 119 4.13 -20.07 18.64
N PHE A 120 4.55 -18.94 19.21
CA PHE A 120 4.84 -17.73 18.50
C PHE A 120 6.18 -17.15 18.95
N ASN A 121 7.07 -16.89 18.02
CA ASN A 121 8.44 -16.40 18.26
C ASN A 121 9.19 -17.16 19.37
N GLY A 122 9.05 -18.51 19.38
CA GLY A 122 9.68 -19.40 20.36
C GLY A 122 8.99 -19.45 21.73
N GLN A 123 7.95 -18.67 21.96
CA GLN A 123 7.16 -18.71 23.19
C GLN A 123 5.88 -19.53 23.00
N ARG A 124 5.59 -20.41 23.93
CA ARG A 124 4.37 -21.21 23.95
C ARG A 124 3.27 -20.51 24.72
N PHE A 125 2.12 -20.36 24.08
CA PHE A 125 0.88 -19.86 24.66
C PHE A 125 -0.10 -21.02 24.80
N ASN A 126 -0.47 -21.35 26.04
CA ASN A 126 -1.35 -22.48 26.32
C ASN A 126 -2.83 -22.07 26.18
N ILE A 127 -3.66 -23.08 25.88
CA ILE A 127 -5.11 -22.93 25.91
C ILE A 127 -5.59 -22.32 27.23
N GLY A 128 -6.57 -21.39 27.16
CA GLY A 128 -7.14 -20.73 28.34
C GLY A 128 -6.34 -19.52 28.83
N VAL A 129 -5.19 -19.20 28.24
CA VAL A 129 -4.39 -18.04 28.63
C VAL A 129 -4.94 -16.78 27.95
N PRO A 130 -5.18 -15.67 28.69
CA PRO A 130 -5.55 -14.40 28.09
C PRO A 130 -4.35 -13.78 27.37
N VAL A 131 -4.55 -13.35 26.13
CA VAL A 131 -3.54 -12.72 25.29
C VAL A 131 -4.05 -11.40 24.73
N THR A 132 -3.21 -10.38 24.77
CA THR A 132 -3.39 -9.13 24.06
C THR A 132 -2.55 -9.15 22.81
N THR A 133 -3.17 -8.84 21.67
CA THR A 133 -2.55 -8.81 20.35
C THR A 133 -2.54 -7.39 19.84
N ASP A 134 -1.38 -6.91 19.40
CA ASP A 134 -1.21 -5.64 18.70
C ASP A 134 -0.53 -5.87 17.37
N VAL A 135 -1.18 -5.50 16.27
CA VAL A 135 -0.60 -5.50 14.92
C VAL A 135 -0.54 -4.06 14.42
N LYS A 136 0.64 -3.59 14.08
CA LYS A 136 0.88 -2.26 13.51
C LYS A 136 1.54 -2.42 12.15
N TRP A 137 0.99 -1.75 11.16
CA TRP A 137 1.55 -1.71 9.81
C TRP A 137 1.53 -0.28 9.30
N ASN A 138 2.71 0.31 9.15
CA ASN A 138 2.88 1.59 8.48
C ASN A 138 3.18 1.32 7.00
N ALA A 139 2.19 1.55 6.16
CA ALA A 139 2.30 1.34 4.72
C ALA A 139 2.55 2.68 4.00
N TYR A 140 3.74 2.82 3.41
CA TYR A 140 4.11 3.97 2.59
C TYR A 140 4.25 3.52 1.14
N ARG A 141 3.75 4.34 0.21
CA ARG A 141 3.88 4.13 -1.24
C ARG A 141 4.48 5.38 -1.86
N PHE A 142 5.54 5.20 -2.65
CA PHE A 142 6.15 6.24 -3.46
C PHE A 142 6.14 5.75 -4.89
N GLY A 143 5.48 6.46 -5.79
CA GLY A 143 5.28 6.00 -7.16
C GLY A 143 5.55 7.08 -8.18
N TYR A 144 5.89 6.61 -9.38
CA TYR A 144 5.90 7.38 -10.58
C TYR A 144 4.89 6.77 -11.55
N GLU A 145 4.02 7.63 -12.10
CA GLU A 145 2.99 7.29 -13.07
C GLU A 145 3.29 7.97 -14.40
N TRP A 146 3.26 7.20 -15.47
CA TRP A 146 3.37 7.69 -16.83
C TRP A 146 2.13 7.35 -17.64
N ASP A 147 1.36 8.40 -18.02
CA ASP A 147 0.16 8.26 -18.84
C ASP A 147 0.54 8.13 -20.32
N PHE A 148 0.67 6.92 -20.84
CA PHE A 148 0.96 6.68 -22.27
C PHE A 148 -0.24 7.09 -23.14
N LEU A 149 -1.46 6.98 -22.65
CA LEU A 149 -2.68 7.48 -23.26
C LEU A 149 -3.28 8.59 -22.39
N TYR A 150 -3.48 9.79 -22.95
CA TYR A 150 -4.13 10.90 -22.28
C TYR A 150 -5.07 11.62 -23.23
N LYS A 151 -6.36 11.70 -22.88
CA LYS A 151 -7.44 12.35 -23.64
C LYS A 151 -8.28 13.25 -22.74
N SER A 152 -9.20 14.03 -23.34
CA SER A 152 -10.08 14.95 -22.62
C SER A 152 -10.99 14.29 -21.57
N ARG A 153 -11.29 13.01 -21.74
CA ARG A 153 -12.17 12.22 -20.86
C ARG A 153 -11.51 11.01 -20.24
N GLY A 154 -10.21 11.02 -20.06
CA GLY A 154 -9.54 9.94 -19.35
C GLY A 154 -8.10 9.72 -19.79
N PHE A 155 -7.45 8.82 -19.06
CA PHE A 155 -6.09 8.41 -19.32
C PHE A 155 -5.90 6.92 -19.01
N ALA A 156 -4.84 6.36 -19.57
CA ALA A 156 -4.30 5.08 -19.16
C ALA A 156 -2.78 5.22 -19.01
N GLY A 157 -2.25 4.66 -17.97
CA GLY A 157 -0.83 4.79 -17.61
C GLY A 157 -0.26 3.53 -17.01
N VAL A 158 1.05 3.53 -16.88
CA VAL A 158 1.83 2.56 -16.11
C VAL A 158 2.35 3.22 -14.85
N VAL A 159 2.48 2.43 -13.80
CA VAL A 159 2.94 2.88 -12.48
C VAL A 159 4.14 2.03 -12.08
N ALA A 160 5.20 2.69 -11.60
CA ALA A 160 6.32 2.06 -10.92
C ALA A 160 6.38 2.61 -9.50
N GLU A 161 6.40 1.74 -8.50
CA GLU A 161 6.30 2.12 -7.09
C GLU A 161 7.37 1.46 -6.24
N ALA A 162 7.78 2.15 -5.19
CA ALA A 162 8.44 1.58 -4.03
C ALA A 162 7.43 1.59 -2.87
N LYS A 163 7.03 0.42 -2.41
CA LYS A 163 6.16 0.24 -1.25
C LYS A 163 7.04 -0.08 -0.05
N TYR A 164 7.13 0.82 0.90
CA TYR A 164 7.83 0.57 2.15
C TYR A 164 6.86 0.08 3.20
N THR A 165 7.09 -1.13 3.66
CA THR A 165 6.26 -1.84 4.63
C THR A 165 7.02 -1.95 5.94
N ASP A 166 6.41 -1.51 7.03
CA ASP A 166 6.91 -1.67 8.39
C ASP A 166 5.79 -2.29 9.22
N ILE A 167 5.88 -3.60 9.43
CA ILE A 167 4.88 -4.40 10.15
C ILE A 167 5.49 -4.89 11.45
N THR A 168 4.77 -4.69 12.55
CA THR A 168 5.09 -5.25 13.87
C THR A 168 3.86 -5.98 14.39
N ALA A 169 4.03 -7.25 14.79
CA ALA A 169 3.02 -8.01 15.48
C ALA A 169 3.52 -8.38 16.88
N THR A 170 2.77 -7.99 17.91
CA THR A 170 3.11 -8.22 19.32
C THR A 170 2.01 -9.04 19.96
N LEU A 171 2.42 -10.11 20.65
CA LEU A 171 1.54 -10.88 21.52
C LEU A 171 2.05 -10.77 22.97
N SER A 172 1.19 -10.33 23.87
CA SER A 172 1.51 -10.21 25.29
C SER A 172 0.51 -10.95 26.16
N SER A 173 1.00 -11.58 27.22
CA SER A 173 0.16 -12.23 28.21
C SER A 173 0.71 -11.99 29.61
N PRO A 174 0.10 -11.07 30.39
CA PRO A 174 0.49 -10.80 31.77
C PRO A 174 0.38 -12.05 32.68
N ALA A 175 -0.55 -12.94 32.36
CA ALA A 175 -0.79 -14.15 33.18
C ALA A 175 0.40 -15.13 33.15
N VAL A 176 1.22 -15.10 32.11
CA VAL A 176 2.43 -15.94 31.97
C VAL A 176 3.71 -15.11 31.90
N GLY A 177 3.62 -13.77 32.10
CA GLY A 177 4.76 -12.86 32.04
C GLY A 177 5.46 -12.85 30.67
N ALA A 178 4.72 -13.19 29.59
CA ALA A 178 5.27 -13.31 28.25
C ALA A 178 4.88 -12.11 27.39
N GLU A 179 5.85 -11.56 26.68
CA GLU A 179 5.67 -10.60 25.60
C GLU A 179 6.59 -11.01 24.46
N GLN A 180 6.00 -11.24 23.29
CA GLN A 180 6.74 -11.65 22.09
C GLN A 180 6.33 -10.77 20.92
N PHE A 181 7.31 -10.40 20.11
CA PHE A 181 7.06 -9.59 18.92
C PHE A 181 7.82 -10.13 17.71
N THR A 182 7.27 -9.90 16.54
CA THR A 182 7.94 -10.10 15.25
C THR A 182 7.83 -8.83 14.42
N GLU A 183 8.85 -8.57 13.63
CA GLU A 183 8.97 -7.35 12.84
C GLU A 183 9.38 -7.68 11.41
N ALA A 184 8.71 -7.07 10.44
CA ALA A 184 9.05 -7.18 9.03
C ALA A 184 9.14 -5.79 8.40
N ARG A 185 10.32 -5.44 7.91
CA ARG A 185 10.58 -4.19 7.19
C ARG A 185 11.15 -4.47 5.83
N ALA A 186 10.48 -4.02 4.78
CA ALA A 186 10.97 -4.22 3.43
C ALA A 186 10.52 -3.10 2.47
N PRO A 187 11.43 -2.60 1.63
CA PRO A 187 11.07 -1.89 0.43
C PRO A 187 10.67 -2.90 -0.65
N ILE A 188 9.46 -2.80 -1.16
CA ILE A 188 8.90 -3.69 -2.17
C ILE A 188 8.76 -2.91 -3.47
N PRO A 189 9.56 -3.20 -4.53
CA PRO A 189 9.36 -2.59 -5.84
C PRO A 189 8.12 -3.21 -6.48
N ALA A 190 7.16 -2.39 -6.90
CA ALA A 190 5.97 -2.86 -7.60
C ALA A 190 5.77 -2.12 -8.92
N ILE A 191 5.19 -2.80 -9.87
CA ILE A 191 4.78 -2.22 -11.16
C ILE A 191 3.29 -2.46 -11.37
N GLY A 192 2.67 -1.65 -12.21
CA GLY A 192 1.24 -1.83 -12.46
C GLY A 192 0.69 -0.88 -13.50
N PHE A 193 -0.63 -0.86 -13.55
CA PHE A 193 -1.42 -0.08 -14.48
C PHE A 193 -2.44 0.75 -13.75
N ILE A 194 -2.74 1.92 -14.32
CA ILE A 194 -3.81 2.80 -13.86
C ILE A 194 -4.60 3.29 -15.06
N GLY A 195 -5.90 3.42 -14.89
CA GLY A 195 -6.77 4.03 -15.89
C GLY A 195 -7.91 4.79 -15.25
N ARG A 196 -8.22 5.97 -15.82
CA ARG A 196 -9.37 6.78 -15.44
C ARG A 196 -10.21 7.06 -16.66
N GLY A 197 -11.51 6.84 -16.54
CA GLY A 197 -12.50 7.21 -17.55
C GLY A 197 -13.61 8.06 -16.95
N TYR A 198 -14.00 9.14 -17.67
CA TYR A 198 -15.12 9.98 -17.28
C TYR A 198 -16.41 9.51 -17.95
N VAL A 199 -17.36 9.04 -17.16
CA VAL A 199 -18.71 8.64 -17.61
C VAL A 199 -19.52 9.88 -18.04
N VAL A 200 -19.46 10.91 -17.20
CA VAL A 200 -19.96 12.26 -17.48
C VAL A 200 -18.86 13.26 -17.11
N PRO A 201 -18.94 14.53 -17.53
CA PRO A 201 -17.82 15.48 -17.33
C PRO A 201 -17.33 15.63 -15.90
N ASN A 202 -18.14 15.36 -14.90
CA ASN A 202 -17.83 15.51 -13.48
C ASN A 202 -17.79 14.19 -12.67
N ILE A 203 -18.01 13.04 -13.32
CA ILE A 203 -17.94 11.72 -12.65
C ILE A 203 -16.96 10.83 -13.39
N SER A 204 -15.95 10.37 -12.69
CA SER A 204 -14.95 9.45 -13.21
C SER A 204 -14.93 8.12 -12.45
N ILE A 205 -14.50 7.08 -13.15
CA ILE A 205 -14.13 5.78 -12.58
C ILE A 205 -12.64 5.60 -12.83
N THR A 206 -11.92 5.22 -11.78
CA THR A 206 -10.48 4.94 -11.83
C THR A 206 -10.24 3.54 -11.34
N GLY A 207 -9.47 2.76 -12.08
CA GLY A 207 -8.96 1.46 -11.67
C GLY A 207 -7.43 1.49 -11.63
N GLU A 208 -6.87 0.90 -10.60
CA GLU A 208 -5.43 0.77 -10.40
C GLU A 208 -5.13 -0.66 -9.96
N PHE A 209 -4.08 -1.23 -10.51
CA PHE A 209 -3.56 -2.53 -10.10
C PHE A 209 -2.04 -2.48 -10.11
N THR A 210 -1.42 -2.77 -8.97
CA THR A 210 0.04 -2.88 -8.86
C THR A 210 0.41 -4.22 -8.25
N PHE A 211 1.52 -4.79 -8.69
CA PHE A 211 1.97 -6.08 -8.21
C PHE A 211 3.49 -6.16 -8.10
N PHE A 212 3.91 -7.05 -7.22
CA PHE A 212 5.28 -7.53 -7.09
C PHE A 212 5.24 -9.04 -6.84
N LYS A 213 6.15 -9.77 -7.43
CA LYS A 213 6.45 -11.15 -7.10
C LYS A 213 7.96 -11.32 -7.05
N LEU A 214 8.47 -11.84 -5.95
CA LEU A 214 9.88 -12.19 -5.84
C LEU A 214 10.18 -13.33 -6.81
N PRO A 215 11.12 -13.17 -7.76
CA PRO A 215 11.47 -14.24 -8.68
C PRO A 215 12.11 -15.42 -7.94
N ASP A 216 11.69 -16.63 -8.26
CA ASP A 216 12.18 -17.87 -7.61
C ASP A 216 13.69 -18.07 -7.76
N GLN A 217 14.30 -17.44 -8.76
CA GLN A 217 15.74 -17.49 -9.05
C GLN A 217 16.55 -16.39 -8.37
N ALA A 218 15.90 -15.37 -7.79
CA ALA A 218 16.60 -14.20 -7.23
C ALA A 218 17.26 -14.51 -5.87
N LEU A 219 16.66 -15.41 -5.10
CA LEU A 219 17.11 -15.84 -3.79
C LEU A 219 16.83 -17.34 -3.65
N ASP A 220 17.32 -17.95 -2.58
CA ASP A 220 16.98 -19.34 -2.23
C ASP A 220 15.45 -19.42 -1.95
N SER A 221 14.71 -19.96 -2.93
CA SER A 221 13.24 -20.01 -2.91
C SER A 221 12.67 -20.83 -1.76
N ASP A 222 13.47 -21.75 -1.20
CA ASP A 222 13.08 -22.51 -0.03
C ASP A 222 13.07 -21.65 1.24
N LYS A 223 13.82 -20.54 1.24
CA LYS A 223 13.96 -19.62 2.37
C LYS A 223 13.30 -18.26 2.17
N TYR A 224 13.16 -17.81 0.92
CA TYR A 224 12.66 -16.47 0.64
C TYR A 224 11.61 -16.51 -0.47
N ALA A 225 10.43 -16.06 -0.16
CA ALA A 225 9.36 -15.87 -1.13
C ALA A 225 8.55 -14.61 -0.76
N GLY A 226 7.92 -13.99 -1.73
CA GLY A 226 7.06 -12.85 -1.46
C GLY A 226 6.28 -12.43 -2.68
N ASN A 227 5.05 -12.04 -2.44
CA ASN A 227 4.24 -11.35 -3.42
C ASN A 227 3.47 -10.21 -2.76
N TYR A 228 3.11 -9.24 -3.55
CA TYR A 228 2.29 -8.10 -3.15
C TYR A 228 1.35 -7.76 -4.31
N TYR A 229 0.07 -7.81 -4.07
CA TYR A 229 -0.96 -7.38 -5.00
C TYR A 229 -1.79 -6.27 -4.36
N ASP A 230 -2.07 -5.22 -5.12
CA ASP A 230 -2.86 -4.08 -4.66
C ASP A 230 -3.80 -3.68 -5.79
N PHE A 231 -5.07 -3.84 -5.56
CA PHE A 231 -6.14 -3.48 -6.46
C PHE A 231 -6.97 -2.36 -5.84
N ASP A 232 -7.21 -1.31 -6.59
CA ASP A 232 -8.03 -0.17 -6.18
C ASP A 232 -8.97 0.24 -7.31
N LEU A 233 -10.28 0.24 -7.04
CA LEU A 233 -11.32 0.67 -7.96
C LEU A 233 -12.19 1.71 -7.29
N TYR A 234 -12.26 2.93 -7.86
CA TYR A 234 -13.02 4.00 -7.24
C TYR A 234 -13.71 4.94 -8.23
N GLY A 235 -14.85 5.43 -7.78
CA GLY A 235 -15.56 6.53 -8.39
C GLY A 235 -15.20 7.86 -7.75
N THR A 236 -15.12 8.92 -8.55
CA THR A 236 -14.95 10.29 -8.07
C THR A 236 -16.04 11.17 -8.64
N VAL A 237 -16.75 11.88 -7.75
CA VAL A 237 -17.70 12.93 -8.12
C VAL A 237 -17.02 14.28 -7.88
N ASN A 238 -16.76 15.02 -8.95
CA ASN A 238 -16.14 16.34 -8.89
C ASN A 238 -17.23 17.42 -8.77
N PHE A 239 -17.32 18.10 -7.64
CA PHE A 239 -18.25 19.21 -7.45
C PHE A 239 -17.78 20.46 -8.18
N THR A 240 -16.46 20.64 -8.18
CA THR A 240 -15.75 21.71 -8.89
C THR A 240 -14.45 21.14 -9.47
N ASN A 241 -13.65 21.98 -10.14
CA ASN A 241 -12.30 21.58 -10.55
C ASN A 241 -11.35 21.35 -9.36
N TYR A 242 -11.69 21.86 -8.18
CA TYR A 242 -10.83 21.87 -7.00
C TYR A 242 -11.24 20.86 -5.93
N VAL A 243 -12.53 20.50 -5.87
CA VAL A 243 -13.08 19.67 -4.78
C VAL A 243 -13.96 18.58 -5.34
N GLY A 244 -13.83 17.37 -4.79
CA GLY A 244 -14.65 16.21 -5.11
C GLY A 244 -14.75 15.24 -3.95
N ALA A 245 -15.61 14.25 -4.12
CA ALA A 245 -15.77 13.12 -3.22
C ALA A 245 -15.41 11.82 -3.94
N GLN A 246 -14.88 10.86 -3.18
CA GLN A 246 -14.47 9.56 -3.68
C GLN A 246 -15.12 8.45 -2.88
N VAL A 247 -15.48 7.37 -3.57
CA VAL A 247 -15.88 6.10 -2.98
C VAL A 247 -15.26 4.98 -3.78
N GLY A 248 -14.72 3.98 -3.11
CA GLY A 248 -14.02 2.90 -3.79
C GLY A 248 -13.93 1.63 -2.97
N TYR A 249 -13.36 0.62 -3.60
CA TYR A 249 -13.02 -0.67 -3.02
C TYR A 249 -11.54 -0.94 -3.26
N ARG A 250 -10.82 -1.27 -2.19
CA ARG A 250 -9.40 -1.62 -2.25
C ARG A 250 -9.18 -3.00 -1.65
N SER A 251 -8.31 -3.77 -2.29
CA SER A 251 -7.83 -5.05 -1.81
C SER A 251 -6.30 -5.06 -1.87
N VAL A 252 -5.69 -5.32 -0.72
CA VAL A 252 -4.25 -5.48 -0.57
C VAL A 252 -3.98 -6.90 -0.10
N ASP A 253 -3.19 -7.64 -0.87
CA ASP A 253 -2.79 -9.00 -0.57
C ASP A 253 -1.26 -9.07 -0.51
N VAL A 254 -0.73 -9.46 0.63
CA VAL A 254 0.70 -9.55 0.91
C VAL A 254 1.01 -10.94 1.45
N PHE A 255 1.91 -11.63 0.77
CA PHE A 255 2.54 -12.84 1.28
C PHE A 255 4.04 -12.62 1.38
N TYR A 256 4.62 -13.03 2.49
CA TYR A 256 6.06 -13.07 2.66
C TYR A 256 6.52 -14.37 3.33
N LYS A 257 7.71 -14.79 2.96
CA LYS A 257 8.46 -15.87 3.62
C LYS A 257 9.91 -15.44 3.74
N VAL A 258 10.43 -15.42 4.96
CA VAL A 258 11.83 -15.08 5.25
C VAL A 258 12.37 -16.17 6.16
N LYS A 259 13.16 -17.10 5.62
CA LYS A 259 13.63 -18.30 6.29
C LYS A 259 12.45 -19.16 6.75
N ARG A 260 12.13 -19.12 8.04
CA ARG A 260 11.05 -19.88 8.66
C ARG A 260 9.89 -19.00 9.13
N ASP A 261 10.07 -17.68 9.08
CA ASP A 261 8.97 -16.75 9.28
C ASP A 261 8.15 -16.60 8.02
N SER A 262 6.85 -16.58 8.16
CA SER A 262 5.94 -16.35 7.06
C SER A 262 4.71 -15.58 7.50
N GLY A 263 4.10 -14.86 6.59
CA GLY A 263 2.84 -14.18 6.85
C GLY A 263 2.05 -13.97 5.58
N THR A 264 0.74 -14.06 5.74
CA THR A 264 -0.26 -13.67 4.76
C THR A 264 -1.13 -12.61 5.38
N LEU A 265 -1.23 -11.46 4.72
CA LEU A 265 -2.08 -10.35 5.12
C LEU A 265 -2.97 -9.99 3.93
N ASN A 266 -4.25 -10.22 4.07
CA ASN A 266 -5.25 -9.78 3.12
C ASN A 266 -6.16 -8.75 3.79
N LEU A 267 -6.26 -7.56 3.20
CA LEU A 267 -7.09 -6.47 3.67
C LEU A 267 -7.94 -5.99 2.51
N ALA A 268 -9.25 -6.24 2.57
CA ALA A 268 -10.15 -5.90 1.48
C ALA A 268 -11.40 -5.18 2.00
N GLY A 269 -11.75 -4.04 1.42
CA GLY A 269 -12.92 -3.29 1.88
C GLY A 269 -13.20 -2.00 1.14
N LEU A 270 -14.33 -1.43 1.48
CA LEU A 270 -14.78 -0.15 0.94
C LEU A 270 -14.06 1.01 1.62
N TYR A 271 -13.93 2.11 0.90
CA TYR A 271 -13.48 3.38 1.45
C TYR A 271 -14.27 4.55 0.87
N PHE A 272 -14.27 5.65 1.59
CA PHE A 272 -14.86 6.91 1.14
C PHE A 272 -14.06 8.10 1.66
N GLY A 273 -14.11 9.21 0.95
CA GLY A 273 -13.41 10.42 1.37
C GLY A 273 -13.52 11.56 0.40
N GLY A 274 -12.65 12.54 0.58
CA GLY A 274 -12.59 13.75 -0.22
C GLY A 274 -11.29 13.87 -1.02
N VAL A 275 -11.37 14.63 -2.10
CA VAL A 275 -10.23 15.00 -2.92
C VAL A 275 -10.21 16.52 -3.12
N VAL A 276 -9.02 17.09 -3.02
CA VAL A 276 -8.76 18.52 -3.30
C VAL A 276 -7.66 18.64 -4.34
N ARG A 277 -7.75 19.65 -5.20
CA ARG A 277 -6.83 19.86 -6.32
C ARG A 277 -6.44 21.33 -6.46
N PHE A 278 -5.21 21.54 -6.94
CA PHE A 278 -4.64 22.87 -7.17
C PHE A 278 -3.80 22.90 -8.45
#